data_c4137fd50498e70433d1c16bbe7cc3fa
#
_entry.id   c4137fd50498e70433d1c16bbe7cc3fa
#
_cell.length_a   1.000
_cell.length_b   1.000
_cell.length_c   1.000
_cell.angle_alpha   90.00
_cell.angle_beta   90.00
_cell.angle_gamma   90.00
#
_symmetry.space_group_name_H-M   'P 1'
#
loop_
_entity.id
_entity.type
_entity.pdbx_description
1 polymer ?
#
loop_
_entity_poly.entity_id
_entity_poly.type
_entity_poly.pdbx_seq_one_letter_code
_entity_poly.pdbx_strand_id
1 'polypeptide(L)'
;PQVISIKMTLYRVAKNSKVVKSLIRAAENGKDVTVLVELRARFDEENNIAWSKQLESAGCHVIYGLSELKVHSKLCLVTYRTDEGIKYLTQIGTGNYNEKTSKLYTDFCLMTSKHAFGEEANELFTHLCLGETDHNANILLVAPHCMISRIFEKIDEQIKLAKAGKPAYVGFKCNAVTSKKMIEKLVEAS
;
A
#
# COMPACT_ATOMS: atom_id res chain seq x y z
N PRO A 1 4.41 24.65 1.53
CA PRO A 1 5.58 24.93 2.37
C PRO A 1 5.78 23.91 3.48
N GLN A 2 4.70 23.40 4.11
CA GLN A 2 4.77 22.49 5.26
C GLN A 2 5.15 21.05 4.88
N VAL A 3 4.78 20.57 3.69
CA VAL A 3 5.13 19.21 3.23
C VAL A 3 6.64 19.11 3.03
N ILE A 4 7.23 18.06 3.62
CA ILE A 4 8.66 17.72 3.57
C ILE A 4 8.88 16.64 2.54
N SER A 5 8.18 15.52 2.68
CA SER A 5 8.35 14.36 1.81
C SER A 5 7.04 13.69 1.41
N ILE A 6 7.09 12.98 0.30
CA ILE A 6 6.00 12.12 -0.19
C ILE A 6 6.62 10.78 -0.57
N LYS A 7 6.10 9.70 -0.01
CA LYS A 7 6.49 8.33 -0.35
C LYS A 7 5.28 7.58 -0.88
N MET A 8 5.42 6.88 -2.00
CA MET A 8 4.28 6.24 -2.67
C MET A 8 4.64 4.95 -3.38
N THR A 9 3.76 3.96 -3.33
CA THR A 9 3.87 2.74 -4.13
C THR A 9 3.00 2.85 -5.38
N LEU A 10 3.52 2.48 -6.54
CA LEU A 10 2.81 2.48 -7.82
C LEU A 10 2.87 1.08 -8.45
N TYR A 11 1.70 0.51 -8.77
CA TYR A 11 1.58 -0.78 -9.45
C TYR A 11 1.11 -0.61 -10.89
N ARG A 12 -0.13 -0.20 -11.11
CA ARG A 12 -0.69 0.14 -12.42
C ARG A 12 -1.00 1.61 -12.47
N VAL A 13 -0.41 2.29 -13.44
CA VAL A 13 -0.53 3.74 -13.59
C VAL A 13 -1.14 4.07 -14.95
N ALA A 14 -2.05 5.02 -15.01
CA ALA A 14 -2.62 5.45 -16.28
C ALA A 14 -1.56 6.13 -17.17
N LYS A 15 -1.72 6.01 -18.51
CA LYS A 15 -0.82 6.68 -19.48
C LYS A 15 -0.72 8.20 -19.27
N ASN A 16 -1.75 8.83 -18.75
CA ASN A 16 -1.78 10.27 -18.47
C ASN A 16 -2.11 10.51 -16.99
N SER A 17 -1.34 9.87 -16.10
CA SER A 17 -1.59 9.88 -14.66
C SER A 17 -1.45 11.25 -14.04
N LYS A 18 -2.53 11.74 -13.42
CA LYS A 18 -2.50 12.95 -12.59
C LYS A 18 -1.65 12.74 -11.33
N VAL A 19 -1.64 11.54 -10.79
CA VAL A 19 -0.86 11.17 -9.60
C VAL A 19 0.63 11.33 -9.89
N VAL A 20 1.14 10.71 -10.97
CA VAL A 20 2.56 10.82 -11.32
C VAL A 20 2.96 12.25 -11.64
N LYS A 21 2.14 12.99 -12.39
CA LYS A 21 2.39 14.43 -12.64
C LYS A 21 2.45 15.26 -11.36
N SER A 22 1.66 14.90 -10.36
CA SER A 22 1.68 15.59 -9.07
C SER A 22 2.93 15.26 -8.26
N LEU A 23 3.43 14.02 -8.33
CA LEU A 23 4.70 13.62 -7.70
C LEU A 23 5.89 14.34 -8.35
N ILE A 24 5.95 14.40 -9.68
CA ILE A 24 6.95 15.16 -10.44
C ILE A 24 6.94 16.63 -10.01
N ARG A 25 5.77 17.26 -10.02
CA ARG A 25 5.62 18.65 -9.58
C ARG A 25 6.02 18.87 -8.12
N ALA A 26 5.80 17.89 -7.26
CA ALA A 26 6.25 17.99 -5.87
C ALA A 26 7.77 17.99 -5.77
N ALA A 27 8.46 17.10 -6.50
CA ALA A 27 9.93 17.06 -6.57
C ALA A 27 10.51 18.35 -7.14
N GLU A 28 9.96 18.85 -8.26
CA GLU A 28 10.34 20.14 -8.86
C GLU A 28 10.15 21.32 -7.89
N ASN A 29 9.22 21.23 -6.94
CA ASN A 29 9.03 22.21 -5.87
C ASN A 29 9.88 21.91 -4.60
N GLY A 30 10.93 21.10 -4.73
CA GLY A 30 11.91 20.84 -3.68
C GLY A 30 11.41 19.92 -2.57
N LYS A 31 10.42 19.05 -2.83
CA LYS A 31 10.00 18.02 -1.88
C LYS A 31 10.82 16.75 -2.10
N ASP A 32 11.13 16.07 -1.00
CA ASP A 32 11.69 14.73 -1.08
C ASP A 32 10.59 13.74 -1.51
N VAL A 33 10.73 13.19 -2.72
CA VAL A 33 9.73 12.30 -3.31
C VAL A 33 10.34 10.93 -3.57
N THR A 34 9.88 9.92 -2.85
CA THR A 34 10.27 8.52 -3.04
C THR A 34 9.11 7.74 -3.65
N VAL A 35 9.36 7.07 -4.77
CA VAL A 35 8.33 6.30 -5.48
C VAL A 35 8.82 4.89 -5.73
N LEU A 36 8.12 3.90 -5.17
CA LEU A 36 8.35 2.51 -5.54
C LEU A 36 7.45 2.17 -6.73
N VAL A 37 8.07 1.81 -7.86
CA VAL A 37 7.38 1.43 -9.10
C VAL A 37 7.55 -0.06 -9.35
N GLU A 38 6.45 -0.81 -9.41
CA GLU A 38 6.47 -2.22 -9.79
C GLU A 38 6.56 -2.36 -11.31
N LEU A 39 7.72 -2.74 -11.81
CA LEU A 39 7.95 -2.89 -13.26
C LEU A 39 7.24 -4.11 -13.84
N ARG A 40 7.01 -5.16 -13.04
CA ARG A 40 6.37 -6.41 -13.47
C ARG A 40 4.83 -6.34 -13.37
N ALA A 41 4.26 -5.12 -13.47
CA ALA A 41 2.82 -4.92 -13.55
C ALA A 41 2.32 -5.37 -14.91
N ARG A 42 1.70 -6.55 -14.98
CA ARG A 42 1.28 -7.22 -16.22
C ARG A 42 0.48 -6.29 -17.14
N PHE A 43 0.93 -6.16 -18.41
CA PHE A 43 0.41 -5.29 -19.47
C PHE A 43 0.66 -3.76 -19.28
N ASP A 44 1.40 -3.36 -18.26
CA ASP A 44 1.71 -1.95 -17.99
C ASP A 44 3.22 -1.69 -17.88
N GLU A 45 4.07 -2.68 -18.26
CA GLU A 45 5.52 -2.64 -18.09
C GLU A 45 6.16 -1.44 -18.80
N GLU A 46 5.87 -1.24 -20.09
CA GLU A 46 6.42 -0.13 -20.89
C GLU A 46 5.98 1.23 -20.32
N ASN A 47 4.72 1.33 -19.92
CA ASN A 47 4.18 2.56 -19.34
C ASN A 47 4.84 2.88 -17.99
N ASN A 48 5.07 1.86 -17.15
CA ASN A 48 5.71 2.05 -15.84
C ASN A 48 7.20 2.43 -16.02
N ILE A 49 7.89 1.85 -16.98
CA ILE A 49 9.27 2.24 -17.33
C ILE A 49 9.32 3.69 -17.82
N ALA A 50 8.40 4.11 -18.67
CA ALA A 50 8.35 5.48 -19.17
C ALA A 50 8.11 6.49 -18.04
N TRP A 51 7.20 6.17 -17.10
CA TRP A 51 6.95 7.02 -15.93
C TRP A 51 8.13 7.03 -14.95
N SER A 52 8.80 5.90 -14.74
CA SER A 52 9.97 5.84 -13.87
C SER A 52 11.07 6.81 -14.34
N LYS A 53 11.36 6.81 -15.64
CA LYS A 53 12.34 7.75 -16.23
C LYS A 53 11.95 9.22 -16.03
N GLN A 54 10.67 9.54 -16.16
CA GLN A 54 10.19 10.91 -15.94
C GLN A 54 10.29 11.32 -14.47
N LEU A 55 9.96 10.41 -13.54
CA LEU A 55 10.12 10.64 -12.10
C LEU A 55 11.59 10.87 -11.73
N GLU A 56 12.51 10.04 -12.21
CA GLU A 56 13.95 10.21 -11.99
C GLU A 56 14.47 11.55 -12.56
N SER A 57 14.06 11.87 -13.79
CA SER A 57 14.46 13.15 -14.42
C SER A 57 13.96 14.37 -13.64
N ALA A 58 12.88 14.26 -12.91
CA ALA A 58 12.34 15.30 -12.04
C ALA A 58 12.97 15.33 -10.64
N GLY A 59 13.93 14.46 -10.35
CA GLY A 59 14.61 14.37 -9.06
C GLY A 59 13.90 13.52 -8.01
N CYS A 60 12.93 12.69 -8.41
CA CYS A 60 12.35 11.69 -7.50
C CYS A 60 13.33 10.53 -7.26
N HIS A 61 13.35 10.02 -6.04
CA HIS A 61 14.01 8.75 -5.73
C HIS A 61 13.11 7.59 -6.16
N VAL A 62 13.51 6.84 -7.19
CA VAL A 62 12.71 5.73 -7.73
C VAL A 62 13.30 4.39 -7.29
N ILE A 63 12.45 3.53 -6.73
CA ILE A 63 12.77 2.16 -6.34
C ILE A 63 12.05 1.23 -7.32
N TYR A 64 12.79 0.28 -7.91
CA TYR A 64 12.29 -0.64 -8.91
C TYR A 64 11.86 -1.98 -8.30
N GLY A 65 10.75 -1.97 -7.56
CA GLY A 65 10.19 -3.18 -6.98
C GLY A 65 11.14 -3.93 -6.03
N LEU A 66 10.85 -5.20 -5.82
CA LEU A 66 11.68 -6.14 -5.06
C LEU A 66 12.04 -7.34 -5.96
N SER A 67 13.20 -7.94 -5.77
CA SER A 67 13.70 -9.03 -6.62
C SER A 67 12.76 -10.24 -6.63
N GLU A 68 12.29 -10.66 -5.48
CA GLU A 68 11.52 -11.91 -5.30
C GLU A 68 10.02 -11.70 -5.15
N LEU A 69 9.58 -10.52 -4.75
CA LEU A 69 8.19 -10.19 -4.48
C LEU A 69 7.69 -9.09 -5.41
N LYS A 70 6.40 -9.17 -5.79
CA LYS A 70 5.72 -8.06 -6.45
C LYS A 70 5.15 -7.12 -5.40
N VAL A 71 5.44 -5.84 -5.53
CA VAL A 71 4.82 -4.82 -4.66
C VAL A 71 3.46 -4.45 -5.22
N HIS A 72 2.41 -4.98 -4.61
CA HIS A 72 1.03 -4.75 -5.01
C HIS A 72 0.27 -3.81 -4.05
N SER A 73 0.94 -3.26 -3.04
CA SER A 73 0.36 -2.31 -2.09
C SER A 73 -0.07 -1.00 -2.76
N LYS A 74 -1.02 -0.31 -2.18
CA LYS A 74 -1.44 1.04 -2.54
C LYS A 74 -1.32 1.89 -1.29
N LEU A 75 -0.12 2.43 -1.12
CA LEU A 75 0.28 3.19 0.06
C LEU A 75 0.85 4.53 -0.39
N CYS A 76 0.36 5.60 0.22
CA CYS A 76 0.92 6.94 0.08
C CYS A 76 1.11 7.53 1.47
N LEU A 77 2.31 8.03 1.73
CA LEU A 77 2.67 8.73 2.96
C LEU A 77 3.12 10.14 2.63
N VAL A 78 2.45 11.12 3.22
CA VAL A 78 2.87 12.52 3.18
C VAL A 78 3.38 12.90 4.56
N THR A 79 4.63 13.35 4.65
CA THR A 79 5.23 13.87 5.87
C THR A 79 5.25 15.40 5.80
N TYR A 80 4.80 16.05 6.84
CA TYR A 80 4.79 17.50 6.91
C TYR A 80 5.18 18.00 8.30
N ARG A 81 5.66 19.23 8.35
CA ARG A 81 6.08 19.88 9.58
C ARG A 81 5.05 20.90 10.04
N THR A 82 4.77 20.88 11.34
CA THR A 82 3.97 21.88 12.05
C THR A 82 4.80 22.46 13.21
N ASP A 83 4.25 23.42 13.91
CA ASP A 83 4.87 23.96 15.12
C ASP A 83 4.94 22.90 16.26
N GLU A 84 4.09 21.90 16.22
CA GLU A 84 4.09 20.75 17.14
C GLU A 84 5.04 19.61 16.74
N GLY A 85 5.76 19.75 15.62
CA GLY A 85 6.69 18.74 15.11
C GLY A 85 6.26 18.07 13.81
N ILE A 86 6.75 16.84 13.58
CA ILE A 86 6.48 16.05 12.38
C ILE A 86 5.10 15.40 12.50
N LYS A 87 4.32 15.53 11.44
CA LYS A 87 3.00 14.92 11.27
C LYS A 87 2.94 14.11 9.98
N TYR A 88 2.03 13.19 9.93
CA TYR A 88 1.82 12.29 8.80
C TYR A 88 0.38 12.37 8.29
N LEU A 89 0.23 12.17 6.99
CA LEU A 89 -1.02 11.82 6.35
C LEU A 89 -0.78 10.54 5.56
N THR A 90 -1.42 9.46 5.98
CA THR A 90 -1.26 8.13 5.40
C THR A 90 -2.52 7.75 4.63
N GLN A 91 -2.36 7.31 3.40
CA GLN A 91 -3.43 6.74 2.59
C GLN A 91 -3.09 5.27 2.29
N ILE A 92 -4.05 4.39 2.57
CA ILE A 92 -3.97 2.95 2.28
C ILE A 92 -5.19 2.57 1.46
N GLY A 93 -4.99 1.92 0.33
CA GLY A 93 -6.07 1.55 -0.57
C GLY A 93 -6.02 0.11 -1.06
N THR A 94 -7.16 -0.39 -1.51
CA THR A 94 -7.25 -1.66 -2.25
C THR A 94 -7.11 -1.46 -3.75
N GLY A 95 -7.49 -0.29 -4.26
CA GLY A 95 -7.51 0.07 -5.67
C GLY A 95 -6.23 0.71 -6.20
N ASN A 96 -5.89 0.40 -7.45
CA ASN A 96 -4.74 1.01 -8.11
C ASN A 96 -4.95 2.51 -8.35
N TYR A 97 -3.87 3.28 -8.35
CA TYR A 97 -3.86 4.70 -8.75
C TYR A 97 -4.00 4.84 -10.27
N ASN A 98 -5.12 4.35 -10.79
CA ASN A 98 -5.41 4.29 -12.21
C ASN A 98 -6.89 4.62 -12.46
N GLU A 99 -7.13 5.71 -13.16
CA GLU A 99 -8.46 6.27 -13.39
C GLU A 99 -9.39 5.35 -14.19
N LYS A 100 -8.84 4.42 -14.97
CA LYS A 100 -9.64 3.43 -15.71
C LYS A 100 -10.09 2.29 -14.82
N THR A 101 -9.16 1.71 -14.04
CA THR A 101 -9.48 0.59 -13.17
C THR A 101 -10.37 1.00 -12.00
N SER A 102 -10.24 2.22 -11.50
CA SER A 102 -11.08 2.75 -10.41
C SER A 102 -12.57 2.84 -10.77
N LYS A 103 -12.91 2.84 -12.06
CA LYS A 103 -14.30 2.81 -12.53
C LYS A 103 -14.90 1.40 -12.60
N LEU A 104 -14.06 0.37 -12.58
CA LEU A 104 -14.45 -1.03 -12.74
C LEU A 104 -14.60 -1.77 -11.41
N TYR A 105 -13.92 -1.30 -10.37
CA TYR A 105 -13.86 -1.95 -9.06
C TYR A 105 -14.48 -1.09 -7.99
N THR A 106 -15.11 -1.74 -7.02
CA THR A 106 -15.50 -1.10 -5.76
C THR A 106 -14.36 -1.29 -4.77
N ASP A 107 -13.57 -0.25 -4.59
CA ASP A 107 -12.40 -0.26 -3.73
C ASP A 107 -12.63 0.51 -2.42
N PHE A 108 -11.79 0.22 -1.43
CA PHE A 108 -11.73 0.97 -0.18
C PHE A 108 -10.47 1.82 -0.14
N CYS A 109 -10.59 2.98 0.48
CA CYS A 109 -9.48 3.89 0.71
C CYS A 109 -9.58 4.45 2.13
N LEU A 110 -8.59 4.17 2.95
CA LEU A 110 -8.41 4.79 4.26
C LEU A 110 -7.44 5.96 4.11
N MET A 111 -7.86 7.14 4.58
CA MET A 111 -6.96 8.29 4.78
C MET A 111 -6.98 8.65 6.25
N THR A 112 -5.80 8.76 6.87
CA THR A 112 -5.68 9.00 8.30
C THR A 112 -4.47 9.87 8.63
N SER A 113 -4.63 10.74 9.63
CA SER A 113 -3.54 11.52 10.24
C SER A 113 -3.06 10.92 11.58
N LYS A 114 -3.53 9.74 11.97
CA LYS A 114 -3.04 9.07 13.17
C LYS A 114 -1.55 8.79 13.06
N HIS A 115 -0.78 9.28 14.00
CA HIS A 115 0.70 9.28 13.98
C HIS A 115 1.27 7.86 13.81
N ALA A 116 0.75 6.89 14.56
CA ALA A 116 1.21 5.50 14.51
C ALA A 116 1.11 4.84 13.12
N PHE A 117 0.08 5.19 12.32
CA PHE A 117 0.00 4.73 10.92
C PHE A 117 1.11 5.33 10.05
N GLY A 118 1.44 6.59 10.30
CA GLY A 118 2.49 7.28 9.57
C GLY A 118 3.88 6.76 9.91
N GLU A 119 4.15 6.51 11.19
CA GLU A 119 5.42 5.93 11.64
C GLU A 119 5.65 4.56 11.01
N GLU A 120 4.67 3.67 11.12
CA GLU A 120 4.79 2.32 10.56
C GLU A 120 4.88 2.31 9.03
N ALA A 121 4.15 3.20 8.34
CA ALA A 121 4.29 3.38 6.91
C ALA A 121 5.69 3.92 6.53
N ASN A 122 6.26 4.82 7.33
CA ASN A 122 7.59 5.35 7.10
C ASN A 122 8.68 4.28 7.29
N GLU A 123 8.57 3.46 8.33
CA GLU A 123 9.43 2.30 8.56
C GLU A 123 9.34 1.30 7.41
N LEU A 124 8.13 0.96 6.96
CA LEU A 124 7.92 0.08 5.82
C LEU A 124 8.61 0.61 4.56
N PHE A 125 8.49 1.90 4.25
CA PHE A 125 9.21 2.49 3.12
C PHE A 125 10.73 2.44 3.28
N THR A 126 11.24 2.55 4.50
CA THR A 126 12.68 2.43 4.77
C THR A 126 13.17 1.01 4.45
N HIS A 127 12.45 -0.02 4.90
CA HIS A 127 12.75 -1.42 4.55
C HIS A 127 12.66 -1.67 3.03
N LEU A 128 11.62 -1.15 2.37
CA LEU A 128 11.48 -1.26 0.93
C LEU A 128 12.65 -0.60 0.16
N CYS A 129 13.17 0.54 0.65
CA CYS A 129 14.34 1.20 0.08
C CYS A 129 15.60 0.36 0.22
N LEU A 130 15.72 -0.42 1.29
CA LEU A 130 16.85 -1.33 1.53
C LEU A 130 16.70 -2.68 0.82
N GLY A 131 15.57 -2.92 0.15
CA GLY A 131 15.25 -4.20 -0.46
C GLY A 131 14.86 -5.29 0.56
N GLU A 132 14.58 -4.89 1.79
CA GLU A 132 14.20 -5.78 2.86
C GLU A 132 12.71 -6.08 2.82
N THR A 133 12.35 -7.34 3.05
CA THR A 133 10.96 -7.79 3.05
C THR A 133 10.45 -8.15 4.45
N ASP A 134 11.37 -8.32 5.39
CA ASP A 134 11.05 -8.73 6.77
C ASP A 134 10.75 -7.51 7.64
N HIS A 135 9.47 -7.16 7.71
CA HIS A 135 8.98 -6.07 8.53
C HIS A 135 7.77 -6.52 9.36
N ASN A 136 7.96 -6.55 10.68
CA ASN A 136 6.90 -6.83 11.64
C ASN A 136 6.11 -5.54 11.93
N ALA A 137 5.05 -5.32 11.17
CA ALA A 137 4.13 -4.21 11.40
C ALA A 137 3.13 -4.54 12.53
N ASN A 138 2.73 -3.56 13.32
CA ASN A 138 1.72 -3.72 14.38
C ASN A 138 0.32 -3.31 13.93
N ILE A 139 0.22 -2.35 13.03
CA ILE A 139 -1.03 -1.77 12.53
C ILE A 139 -1.27 -2.23 11.09
N LEU A 140 -0.24 -2.14 10.23
CA LEU A 140 -0.32 -2.52 8.84
C LEU A 140 -0.29 -4.05 8.69
N LEU A 141 -1.07 -4.57 7.77
CA LEU A 141 -1.03 -5.98 7.38
C LEU A 141 -0.06 -6.16 6.21
N VAL A 142 1.17 -6.55 6.53
CA VAL A 142 2.24 -6.71 5.54
C VAL A 142 2.35 -8.17 5.10
N ALA A 143 2.18 -8.43 3.81
CA ALA A 143 2.43 -9.74 3.21
C ALA A 143 3.90 -9.83 2.73
N PRO A 144 4.55 -11.02 2.88
CA PRO A 144 4.00 -12.28 3.38
C PRO A 144 4.02 -12.44 4.89
N HIS A 145 4.60 -11.52 5.67
CA HIS A 145 4.98 -11.76 7.08
C HIS A 145 3.79 -11.85 8.03
N CYS A 146 2.99 -10.80 8.18
CA CYS A 146 1.97 -10.75 9.23
C CYS A 146 0.53 -10.75 8.72
N MET A 147 0.28 -10.53 7.44
CA MET A 147 -1.07 -10.37 6.92
C MET A 147 -1.94 -11.60 7.16
N ILE A 148 -1.46 -12.78 6.76
CA ILE A 148 -2.27 -14.00 6.79
C ILE A 148 -2.54 -14.46 8.22
N SER A 149 -1.54 -14.42 9.11
CA SER A 149 -1.69 -14.81 10.51
C SER A 149 -2.70 -13.94 11.23
N ARG A 150 -2.64 -12.63 11.05
CA ARG A 150 -3.58 -11.69 11.66
C ARG A 150 -5.01 -11.81 11.12
N ILE A 151 -5.16 -12.08 9.83
CA ILE A 151 -6.48 -12.37 9.27
C ILE A 151 -7.04 -13.65 9.91
N PHE A 152 -6.23 -14.69 10.06
CA PHE A 152 -6.65 -15.94 10.73
C PHE A 152 -7.04 -15.71 12.17
N GLU A 153 -6.26 -14.94 12.95
CA GLU A 153 -6.61 -14.57 14.32
C GLU A 153 -8.00 -13.91 14.39
N LYS A 154 -8.31 -13.00 13.47
CA LYS A 154 -9.63 -12.36 13.41
C LYS A 154 -10.76 -13.32 13.04
N ILE A 155 -10.51 -14.28 12.16
CA ILE A 155 -11.47 -15.33 11.85
C ILE A 155 -11.67 -16.24 13.07
N ASP A 156 -10.58 -16.63 13.77
CA ASP A 156 -10.64 -17.45 14.97
C ASP A 156 -11.41 -16.77 16.12
N GLU A 157 -11.28 -15.46 16.27
CA GLU A 157 -12.10 -14.68 17.20
C GLU A 157 -13.61 -14.85 16.91
N GLN A 158 -14.00 -14.79 15.63
CA GLN A 158 -15.39 -14.96 15.23
C GLN A 158 -15.87 -16.41 15.43
N ILE A 159 -15.06 -17.40 15.12
CA ILE A 159 -15.37 -18.82 15.38
C ILE A 159 -15.61 -19.05 16.88
N LYS A 160 -14.75 -18.48 17.75
CA LYS A 160 -14.93 -18.58 19.21
C LYS A 160 -16.23 -17.94 19.68
N LEU A 161 -16.60 -16.78 19.13
CA LEU A 161 -17.86 -16.11 19.44
C LEU A 161 -19.06 -16.97 19.03
N ALA A 162 -19.05 -17.52 17.82
CA ALA A 162 -20.12 -18.42 17.33
C ALA A 162 -20.27 -19.65 18.21
N LYS A 163 -19.16 -20.33 18.56
CA LYS A 163 -19.15 -21.48 19.47
C LYS A 163 -19.69 -21.16 20.88
N ALA A 164 -19.56 -19.90 21.30
CA ALA A 164 -20.12 -19.40 22.57
C ALA A 164 -21.59 -18.92 22.45
N GLY A 165 -22.25 -19.15 21.32
CA GLY A 165 -23.64 -18.72 21.07
C GLY A 165 -23.79 -17.18 20.93
N LYS A 166 -22.72 -16.47 20.67
CA LYS A 166 -22.71 -15.00 20.47
C LYS A 166 -22.81 -14.66 19.00
N PRO A 167 -23.34 -13.48 18.65
CA PRO A 167 -23.32 -13.00 17.26
C PRO A 167 -21.89 -12.99 16.71
N ALA A 168 -21.70 -13.59 15.54
CA ALA A 168 -20.41 -13.66 14.86
C ALA A 168 -20.63 -13.52 13.34
N TYR A 169 -19.66 -12.89 12.67
CA TYR A 169 -19.74 -12.68 11.24
C TYR A 169 -18.34 -12.55 10.61
N VAL A 170 -18.14 -13.22 9.48
CA VAL A 170 -16.95 -13.07 8.63
C VAL A 170 -17.39 -12.61 7.25
N GLY A 171 -17.07 -11.37 6.89
CA GLY A 171 -17.27 -10.84 5.54
C GLY A 171 -15.95 -10.77 4.78
N PHE A 172 -15.89 -11.42 3.62
CA PHE A 172 -14.67 -11.48 2.81
C PHE A 172 -14.94 -11.06 1.37
N LYS A 173 -14.25 -10.00 0.91
CA LYS A 173 -14.32 -9.52 -0.48
C LYS A 173 -12.93 -9.46 -1.09
N CYS A 174 -12.73 -10.17 -2.19
CA CYS A 174 -11.48 -10.17 -2.95
C CYS A 174 -11.74 -10.52 -4.43
N ASN A 175 -10.74 -10.37 -5.30
CA ASN A 175 -10.84 -10.79 -6.69
C ASN A 175 -10.86 -12.30 -6.84
N ALA A 176 -10.00 -12.99 -6.07
CA ALA A 176 -9.88 -14.43 -6.07
C ALA A 176 -9.28 -14.91 -4.74
N VAL A 177 -9.72 -16.06 -4.26
CA VAL A 177 -9.12 -16.79 -3.14
C VAL A 177 -8.42 -18.00 -3.72
N THR A 178 -7.09 -17.96 -3.77
CA THR A 178 -6.25 -19.05 -4.32
C THR A 178 -5.44 -19.78 -3.25
N SER A 179 -5.30 -19.20 -2.07
CA SER A 179 -4.59 -19.79 -0.95
C SER A 179 -5.39 -20.94 -0.35
N LYS A 180 -4.87 -22.17 -0.41
CA LYS A 180 -5.48 -23.35 0.20
C LYS A 180 -5.74 -23.12 1.70
N LYS A 181 -4.75 -22.58 2.44
CA LYS A 181 -4.89 -22.28 3.88
C LYS A 181 -6.03 -21.30 4.17
N MET A 182 -6.22 -20.29 3.30
CA MET A 182 -7.34 -19.34 3.47
C MET A 182 -8.69 -20.02 3.22
N ILE A 183 -8.77 -20.86 2.18
CA ILE A 183 -10.01 -21.60 1.87
C ILE A 183 -10.37 -22.51 3.05
N GLU A 184 -9.40 -23.28 3.56
CA GLU A 184 -9.60 -24.16 4.72
C GLU A 184 -10.06 -23.37 5.96
N LYS A 185 -9.47 -22.20 6.23
CA LYS A 185 -9.86 -21.34 7.35
C LYS A 185 -11.28 -20.77 7.19
N LEU A 186 -11.68 -20.40 5.99
CA LEU A 186 -13.05 -19.93 5.71
C LEU A 186 -14.08 -21.06 5.81
N VAL A 187 -13.72 -22.29 5.41
CA VAL A 187 -14.56 -23.48 5.61
C VAL A 187 -14.72 -23.80 7.10
N GLU A 188 -13.66 -23.66 7.91
CA GLU A 188 -13.76 -23.83 9.37
C GLU A 188 -14.71 -22.81 10.00
N ALA A 189 -14.82 -21.61 9.42
CA ALA A 189 -15.66 -20.53 9.92
C ALA A 189 -17.13 -20.62 9.46
N SER A 190 -17.46 -21.49 8.49
CA SER A 190 -18.81 -21.67 7.96
C SER A 190 -19.60 -22.69 8.76
#